data_b0f4e0dccfe1a39df3d78e741a2019dc
#
_entry.id   b0f4e0dccfe1a39df3d78e741a2019dc
#
_cell.length_a   1.000
_cell.length_b   1.000
_cell.length_c   1.000
_cell.angle_alpha   90.00
_cell.angle_beta   90.00
_cell.angle_gamma   90.00
#
_symmetry.space_group_name_H-M   'P 1'
#
loop_
_entity.id
_entity.type
_entity.pdbx_description
1 polymer ?
#
loop_
_entity_poly.entity_id
_entity_poly.type
_entity_poly.pdbx_seq_one_letter_code
_entity_poly.pdbx_strand_id
1 'polypeptide(L)'
;MKSQEKLPRAMADYGKRFEQGLEQMSPFEIKNDLISYAKECDQKAVCQFLNAGRGNPNWINTVAREAFFLLGTFAVEEAKLTFELPEEGIAGMPQKEEIAKRFENFLKHHEKTPAAHLLNESVQFLTKEGINADDLIHEWVDGIIGDQYPDPDRILKYTELIVEKYLIQEMCDRQTSPDHYDLFATEGGTAAMCYLFNSLKANKLLLQGDRIALMTPIFTPYIEIPPTKRI
;
A
#
# COMPACT_ATOMS: atom_id res chain seq x y z
N MET A 1 -26.46 49.96 -4.87
CA MET A 1 -25.00 49.95 -4.82
C MET A 1 -24.57 49.81 -3.39
N LYS A 2 -24.20 48.60 -2.93
CA LYS A 2 -23.65 48.37 -1.58
C LYS A 2 -22.15 48.72 -1.65
N SER A 3 -21.72 49.69 -0.83
CA SER A 3 -20.33 50.06 -0.64
C SER A 3 -19.53 48.84 -0.16
N GLN A 4 -18.53 48.42 -0.92
CA GLN A 4 -17.51 47.49 -0.44
C GLN A 4 -16.73 48.23 0.68
N GLU A 5 -16.95 47.83 1.92
CA GLU A 5 -16.10 48.21 3.04
C GLU A 5 -14.67 47.75 2.72
N LYS A 6 -13.77 48.71 2.53
CA LYS A 6 -12.34 48.37 2.40
C LYS A 6 -11.84 47.89 3.73
N LEU A 7 -11.38 46.62 3.78
CA LEU A 7 -10.67 46.10 4.93
C LEU A 7 -9.58 47.05 5.43
N PRO A 8 -9.40 47.23 6.75
CA PRO A 8 -8.33 48.06 7.29
C PRO A 8 -6.97 47.67 6.73
N ARG A 9 -6.13 48.63 6.38
CA ARG A 9 -4.77 48.40 5.80
C ARG A 9 -3.94 47.37 6.60
N ALA A 10 -4.03 47.39 7.93
CA ALA A 10 -3.35 46.43 8.80
C ALA A 10 -3.77 44.97 8.56
N MET A 11 -5.05 44.70 8.24
CA MET A 11 -5.53 43.37 7.89
C MET A 11 -5.09 42.95 6.47
N ALA A 12 -5.01 43.86 5.53
CA ALA A 12 -4.52 43.61 4.19
C ALA A 12 -3.00 43.27 4.20
N ASP A 13 -2.21 43.97 5.03
CA ASP A 13 -0.78 43.70 5.19
C ASP A 13 -0.50 42.39 5.93
N TYR A 14 -1.34 42.02 6.90
CA TYR A 14 -1.27 40.73 7.58
C TYR A 14 -1.59 39.59 6.59
N GLY A 15 -2.62 39.74 5.78
CA GLY A 15 -2.98 38.77 4.75
C GLY A 15 -1.84 38.51 3.76
N LYS A 16 -1.20 39.60 3.27
CA LYS A 16 -0.06 39.47 2.35
C LYS A 16 1.16 38.80 2.96
N ARG A 17 1.49 39.08 4.21
CA ARG A 17 2.59 38.41 4.92
C ARG A 17 2.28 36.93 5.16
N PHE A 18 1.03 36.60 5.45
CA PHE A 18 0.57 35.25 5.60
C PHE A 18 0.66 34.47 4.26
N GLU A 19 0.18 35.05 3.17
CA GLU A 19 0.28 34.51 1.81
C GLU A 19 1.74 34.28 1.39
N GLN A 20 2.62 35.26 1.62
CA GLN A 20 4.06 35.11 1.35
C GLN A 20 4.74 34.02 2.18
N GLY A 21 4.28 33.81 3.40
CA GLY A 21 4.73 32.69 4.23
C GLY A 21 4.31 31.35 3.63
N LEU A 22 3.08 31.24 3.15
CA LEU A 22 2.56 30.02 2.52
C LEU A 22 3.25 29.68 1.19
N GLU A 23 3.70 30.69 0.43
CA GLU A 23 4.42 30.47 -0.84
C GLU A 23 5.76 29.73 -0.67
N GLN A 24 6.36 29.82 0.53
CA GLN A 24 7.62 29.15 0.86
C GLN A 24 7.44 27.75 1.45
N MET A 25 6.21 27.35 1.76
CA MET A 25 5.88 26.07 2.38
C MET A 25 5.48 25.05 1.32
N SER A 26 5.76 23.79 1.62
CA SER A 26 5.24 22.69 0.82
C SER A 26 3.71 22.57 0.98
N PRO A 27 2.97 22.06 -0.02
CA PRO A 27 1.54 21.81 0.10
C PRO A 27 1.15 20.95 1.32
N PHE A 28 2.04 20.06 1.75
CA PHE A 28 1.83 19.24 2.93
C PHE A 28 1.92 20.05 4.24
N GLU A 29 2.88 20.96 4.34
CA GLU A 29 3.02 21.89 5.47
C GLU A 29 1.83 22.84 5.55
N ILE A 30 1.46 23.46 4.44
CA ILE A 30 0.27 24.33 4.34
C ILE A 30 -0.98 23.61 4.85
N LYS A 31 -1.20 22.36 4.39
CA LYS A 31 -2.34 21.55 4.85
C LYS A 31 -2.32 21.34 6.35
N ASN A 32 -1.16 20.98 6.93
CA ASN A 32 -1.05 20.74 8.36
C ASN A 32 -1.29 22.01 9.19
N ASP A 33 -0.76 23.14 8.76
CA ASP A 33 -0.96 24.43 9.41
C ASP A 33 -2.42 24.88 9.36
N LEU A 34 -3.08 24.73 8.21
CA LEU A 34 -4.50 25.02 8.08
C LEU A 34 -5.38 24.12 8.97
N ILE A 35 -5.04 22.84 9.09
CA ILE A 35 -5.74 21.91 10.01
C ILE A 35 -5.52 22.34 11.46
N SER A 36 -4.31 22.72 11.84
CA SER A 36 -4.00 23.19 13.20
C SER A 36 -4.75 24.46 13.52
N TYR A 37 -4.75 25.42 12.61
CA TYR A 37 -5.50 26.67 12.74
C TYR A 37 -7.02 26.43 12.85
N ALA A 38 -7.56 25.55 12.01
CA ALA A 38 -8.98 25.17 12.08
C ALA A 38 -9.34 24.53 13.42
N LYS A 39 -8.48 23.69 14.00
CA LYS A 39 -8.70 23.10 15.34
C LYS A 39 -8.66 24.15 16.45
N GLU A 40 -7.78 25.13 16.37
CA GLU A 40 -7.76 26.25 17.33
C GLU A 40 -9.03 27.11 17.26
N CYS A 41 -9.55 27.32 16.06
CA CYS A 41 -10.83 28.00 15.87
C CYS A 41 -12.02 27.20 16.40
N ASP A 42 -12.00 25.87 16.25
CA ASP A 42 -13.05 24.95 16.76
C ASP A 42 -13.17 25.01 18.28
N GLN A 43 -12.06 25.10 19.00
CA GLN A 43 -12.08 25.25 20.48
C GLN A 43 -12.80 26.54 20.94
N LYS A 44 -12.98 27.51 20.06
CA LYS A 44 -13.62 28.80 20.32
C LYS A 44 -15.01 28.90 19.73
N ALA A 45 -15.45 27.93 18.95
CA ALA A 45 -16.70 27.93 18.20
C ALA A 45 -17.69 26.89 18.74
N VAL A 46 -18.98 27.14 18.49
CA VAL A 46 -20.07 26.21 18.87
C VAL A 46 -20.16 25.03 17.88
N CYS A 47 -19.43 25.06 16.78
CA CYS A 47 -19.49 24.08 15.69
C CYS A 47 -18.35 23.07 15.79
N GLN A 48 -18.65 21.80 15.67
CA GLN A 48 -17.64 20.73 15.65
C GLN A 48 -16.85 20.74 14.35
N PHE A 49 -15.52 20.77 14.45
CA PHE A 49 -14.63 20.65 13.30
C PHE A 49 -14.64 19.22 12.74
N LEU A 50 -15.07 19.07 11.50
CA LEU A 50 -15.05 17.80 10.77
C LEU A 50 -13.88 17.78 9.81
N ASN A 51 -12.90 16.93 10.08
CA ASN A 51 -11.70 16.81 9.26
C ASN A 51 -11.85 15.68 8.23
N ALA A 52 -12.09 16.03 6.98
CA ALA A 52 -12.08 15.11 5.83
C ALA A 52 -10.75 15.13 5.05
N GLY A 53 -9.72 15.81 5.56
CA GLY A 53 -8.42 16.00 4.88
C GLY A 53 -7.47 14.80 4.97
N ARG A 54 -7.82 13.74 5.69
CA ARG A 54 -7.05 12.50 5.77
C ARG A 54 -7.92 11.30 5.46
N GLY A 55 -7.47 10.48 4.52
CA GLY A 55 -8.08 9.19 4.20
C GLY A 55 -7.58 8.04 5.09
N ASN A 56 -7.24 8.31 6.36
CA ASN A 56 -6.82 7.25 7.27
C ASN A 56 -8.03 6.36 7.59
N PRO A 57 -7.96 5.04 7.34
CA PRO A 57 -9.02 4.15 7.76
C PRO A 57 -9.11 4.13 9.29
N ASN A 58 -10.31 4.19 9.82
CA ASN A 58 -10.58 4.11 11.26
C ASN A 58 -10.84 2.67 11.72
N TRP A 59 -10.56 1.70 10.86
CA TRP A 59 -10.76 0.28 11.12
C TRP A 59 -9.58 -0.54 10.60
N ILE A 60 -9.38 -1.69 11.19
CA ILE A 60 -8.40 -2.69 10.79
C ILE A 60 -9.15 -4.00 10.53
N ASN A 61 -8.89 -4.65 9.41
CA ASN A 61 -9.37 -6.00 9.18
C ASN A 61 -8.54 -6.96 10.03
N THR A 62 -9.07 -7.32 11.19
CA THR A 62 -8.38 -8.21 12.15
C THR A 62 -8.26 -9.63 11.62
N VAL A 63 -9.21 -10.12 10.85
CA VAL A 63 -9.18 -11.48 10.26
C VAL A 63 -7.99 -11.64 9.32
N ALA A 64 -7.79 -10.70 8.40
CA ALA A 64 -6.64 -10.72 7.50
C ALA A 64 -5.32 -10.58 8.26
N ARG A 65 -5.31 -9.77 9.32
CA ARG A 65 -4.11 -9.58 10.16
C ARG A 65 -3.77 -10.86 10.94
N GLU A 66 -4.75 -11.49 11.52
CA GLU A 66 -4.59 -12.77 12.22
C GLU A 66 -4.15 -13.87 11.26
N ALA A 67 -4.71 -13.93 10.04
CA ALA A 67 -4.30 -14.87 9.02
C ALA A 67 -2.82 -14.70 8.64
N PHE A 68 -2.35 -13.46 8.50
CA PHE A 68 -0.94 -13.17 8.26
C PHE A 68 -0.04 -13.68 9.39
N PHE A 69 -0.40 -13.44 10.64
CA PHE A 69 0.39 -13.93 11.79
C PHE A 69 0.31 -15.45 11.95
N LEU A 70 -0.83 -16.05 11.65
CA LEU A 70 -1.01 -17.50 11.68
C LEU A 70 -0.14 -18.18 10.62
N LEU A 71 -0.12 -17.63 9.40
CA LEU A 71 0.79 -18.10 8.33
C LEU A 71 2.26 -17.95 8.76
N GLY A 72 2.63 -16.82 9.39
CA GLY A 72 3.98 -16.61 9.90
C GLY A 72 4.38 -17.61 10.98
N THR A 73 3.44 -18.00 11.85
CA THR A 73 3.68 -19.04 12.86
C THR A 73 3.97 -20.37 12.19
N PHE A 74 3.16 -20.77 11.22
CA PHE A 74 3.39 -21.99 10.44
C PHE A 74 4.75 -21.95 9.73
N ALA A 75 5.08 -20.82 9.09
CA ALA A 75 6.35 -20.66 8.37
C ALA A 75 7.57 -20.81 9.29
N VAL A 76 7.50 -20.30 10.51
CA VAL A 76 8.56 -20.50 11.51
C VAL A 76 8.65 -21.97 11.95
N GLU A 77 7.53 -22.69 12.08
CA GLU A 77 7.52 -24.11 12.39
C GLU A 77 8.17 -24.92 11.26
N GLU A 78 7.83 -24.64 10.00
CA GLU A 78 8.43 -25.28 8.82
C GLU A 78 9.94 -25.01 8.74
N ALA A 79 10.37 -23.77 8.97
CA ALA A 79 11.79 -23.41 8.99
C ALA A 79 12.57 -24.17 10.08
N LYS A 80 11.95 -24.42 11.24
CA LYS A 80 12.58 -25.18 12.33
C LYS A 80 12.77 -26.67 12.00
N LEU A 81 11.93 -27.27 11.17
CA LEU A 81 12.06 -28.67 10.80
C LEU A 81 13.40 -28.99 10.14
N THR A 82 13.95 -28.04 9.38
CA THR A 82 15.22 -28.25 8.67
C THR A 82 16.46 -28.02 9.55
N PHE A 83 16.35 -27.42 10.74
CA PHE A 83 17.46 -27.33 11.68
C PHE A 83 17.95 -28.68 12.17
N GLU A 84 17.10 -29.70 12.16
CA GLU A 84 17.41 -31.04 12.61
C GLU A 84 17.92 -31.95 11.47
N LEU A 85 18.02 -31.44 10.24
CA LEU A 85 18.46 -32.14 9.05
C LEU A 85 19.89 -31.71 8.63
N PRO A 86 20.94 -32.15 9.33
CA PRO A 86 22.30 -31.70 9.10
C PRO A 86 22.88 -32.11 7.74
N GLU A 87 22.26 -33.04 7.05
CA GLU A 87 22.75 -33.58 5.77
C GLU A 87 22.45 -32.66 4.58
N GLU A 88 21.51 -31.71 4.70
CA GLU A 88 21.10 -30.84 3.61
C GLU A 88 21.83 -29.49 3.59
N GLY A 89 22.62 -29.19 4.61
CA GLY A 89 23.54 -28.04 4.63
C GLY A 89 22.90 -26.66 4.73
N ILE A 90 21.58 -26.54 4.69
CA ILE A 90 20.84 -25.25 4.73
C ILE A 90 19.79 -25.32 5.84
N ALA A 91 20.18 -24.95 7.05
CA ALA A 91 19.27 -24.91 8.19
C ALA A 91 18.29 -23.73 8.09
N GLY A 92 17.01 -23.98 8.36
CA GLY A 92 15.97 -22.96 8.40
C GLY A 92 15.27 -22.69 7.08
N MET A 93 15.58 -23.44 6.02
CA MET A 93 14.89 -23.33 4.74
C MET A 93 13.69 -24.29 4.72
N PRO A 94 12.46 -23.80 4.50
CA PRO A 94 11.28 -24.65 4.45
C PRO A 94 11.36 -25.65 3.28
N GLN A 95 10.94 -26.88 3.53
CA GLN A 95 10.86 -27.91 2.50
C GLN A 95 9.50 -27.88 1.80
N LYS A 96 9.52 -27.89 0.45
CA LYS A 96 8.32 -27.84 -0.36
C LYS A 96 7.49 -29.11 -0.34
N GLU A 97 8.13 -30.26 -0.30
CA GLU A 97 7.48 -31.57 -0.40
C GLU A 97 6.44 -31.76 0.71
N GLU A 98 5.20 -32.05 0.34
CA GLU A 98 4.05 -32.23 1.24
C GLU A 98 3.74 -31.05 2.19
N ILE A 99 4.23 -29.85 1.92
CA ILE A 99 3.98 -28.67 2.77
C ILE A 99 2.48 -28.35 2.85
N ALA A 100 1.73 -28.57 1.78
CA ALA A 100 0.28 -28.36 1.77
C ALA A 100 -0.44 -29.26 2.78
N LYS A 101 -0.01 -30.50 2.92
CA LYS A 101 -0.58 -31.43 3.88
C LYS A 101 -0.22 -31.05 5.32
N ARG A 102 1.01 -30.56 5.54
CA ARG A 102 1.42 -30.05 6.86
C ARG A 102 0.63 -28.79 7.21
N PHE A 103 0.42 -27.90 6.25
CA PHE A 103 -0.39 -26.69 6.43
C PHE A 103 -1.85 -27.00 6.72
N GLU A 104 -2.45 -27.94 6.00
CA GLU A 104 -3.82 -28.42 6.29
C GLU A 104 -3.94 -28.93 7.74
N ASN A 105 -2.97 -29.74 8.18
CA ASN A 105 -2.95 -30.24 9.55
C ASN A 105 -2.76 -29.12 10.57
N PHE A 106 -1.91 -28.14 10.30
CA PHE A 106 -1.74 -26.97 11.14
C PHE A 106 -3.05 -26.17 11.26
N LEU A 107 -3.73 -25.92 10.13
CA LEU A 107 -5.01 -25.21 10.14
C LEU A 107 -6.12 -25.95 10.89
N LYS A 108 -6.14 -27.29 10.91
CA LYS A 108 -7.09 -28.08 11.71
C LYS A 108 -6.99 -27.79 13.20
N HIS A 109 -5.80 -27.49 13.72
CA HIS A 109 -5.63 -27.09 15.12
C HIS A 109 -6.18 -25.69 15.42
N HIS A 110 -6.38 -24.89 14.38
CA HIS A 110 -6.88 -23.52 14.43
C HIS A 110 -8.27 -23.36 13.77
N GLU A 111 -8.97 -24.46 13.47
CA GLU A 111 -10.22 -24.49 12.67
C GLU A 111 -11.32 -23.55 13.16
N LYS A 112 -11.33 -23.20 14.45
CA LYS A 112 -12.33 -22.31 15.04
C LYS A 112 -12.08 -20.83 14.80
N THR A 113 -10.96 -20.48 14.18
CA THR A 113 -10.60 -19.08 13.94
C THR A 113 -10.98 -18.63 12.55
N PRO A 114 -11.56 -17.42 12.38
CA PRO A 114 -11.82 -16.85 11.06
C PRO A 114 -10.55 -16.75 10.19
N ALA A 115 -9.41 -16.57 10.81
CA ALA A 115 -8.09 -16.52 10.15
C ALA A 115 -7.75 -17.85 9.44
N ALA A 116 -7.95 -18.98 10.10
CA ALA A 116 -7.71 -20.30 9.50
C ALA A 116 -8.68 -20.58 8.35
N HIS A 117 -9.94 -20.16 8.49
CA HIS A 117 -10.91 -20.24 7.40
C HIS A 117 -10.47 -19.44 6.19
N LEU A 118 -10.04 -18.18 6.38
CA LEU A 118 -9.55 -17.33 5.28
C LEU A 118 -8.37 -17.97 4.54
N LEU A 119 -7.39 -18.50 5.27
CA LEU A 119 -6.24 -19.19 4.67
C LEU A 119 -6.65 -20.44 3.89
N ASN A 120 -7.52 -21.25 4.47
CA ASN A 120 -8.01 -22.46 3.81
C ASN A 120 -8.81 -22.14 2.53
N GLU A 121 -9.70 -21.15 2.58
CA GLU A 121 -10.47 -20.72 1.41
C GLU A 121 -9.56 -20.14 0.32
N SER A 122 -8.50 -19.43 0.69
CA SER A 122 -7.51 -18.89 -0.24
C SER A 122 -6.76 -20.01 -0.97
N VAL A 123 -6.33 -21.04 -0.24
CA VAL A 123 -5.71 -22.23 -0.85
C VAL A 123 -6.68 -22.94 -1.78
N GLN A 124 -7.92 -23.16 -1.33
CA GLN A 124 -8.94 -23.82 -2.16
C GLN A 124 -9.28 -23.01 -3.43
N PHE A 125 -9.32 -21.71 -3.33
CA PHE A 125 -9.56 -20.81 -4.48
C PHE A 125 -8.45 -21.00 -5.52
N LEU A 126 -7.19 -20.88 -5.13
CA LEU A 126 -6.06 -20.97 -6.04
C LEU A 126 -5.84 -22.38 -6.61
N THR A 127 -6.12 -23.44 -5.84
CA THR A 127 -6.06 -24.82 -6.34
C THR A 127 -7.15 -25.11 -7.36
N LYS A 128 -8.34 -24.49 -7.25
CA LYS A 128 -9.38 -24.57 -8.29
C LYS A 128 -8.97 -23.86 -9.60
N GLU A 129 -8.08 -22.88 -9.51
CA GLU A 129 -7.46 -22.22 -10.68
C GLU A 129 -6.31 -23.05 -11.28
N GLY A 130 -6.06 -24.24 -10.78
CA GLY A 130 -5.06 -25.18 -11.30
C GLY A 130 -3.67 -25.03 -10.70
N ILE A 131 -3.53 -24.25 -9.61
CA ILE A 131 -2.25 -24.05 -8.94
C ILE A 131 -1.97 -25.23 -8.01
N ASN A 132 -0.74 -25.74 -8.04
CA ASN A 132 -0.31 -26.77 -7.10
C ASN A 132 -0.25 -26.20 -5.69
N ALA A 133 -0.84 -26.91 -4.72
CA ALA A 133 -0.93 -26.44 -3.35
C ALA A 133 0.43 -26.37 -2.64
N ASP A 134 1.34 -27.31 -2.92
CA ASP A 134 2.69 -27.28 -2.35
C ASP A 134 3.48 -26.10 -2.87
N ASP A 135 3.38 -25.77 -4.17
CA ASP A 135 4.02 -24.61 -4.77
C ASP A 135 3.51 -23.30 -4.15
N LEU A 136 2.20 -23.19 -3.99
CA LEU A 136 1.53 -22.01 -3.43
C LEU A 136 1.96 -21.76 -1.98
N ILE A 137 1.87 -22.78 -1.15
CA ILE A 137 2.13 -22.64 0.28
C ILE A 137 3.63 -22.43 0.53
N HIS A 138 4.47 -23.09 -0.25
CA HIS A 138 5.91 -22.86 -0.19
C HIS A 138 6.27 -21.43 -0.54
N GLU A 139 5.70 -20.84 -1.62
CA GLU A 139 5.89 -19.43 -1.96
C GLU A 139 5.46 -18.49 -0.81
N TRP A 140 4.32 -18.77 -0.18
CA TRP A 140 3.84 -17.95 0.94
C TRP A 140 4.76 -18.04 2.17
N VAL A 141 5.27 -19.24 2.44
CA VAL A 141 6.18 -19.49 3.56
C VAL A 141 7.53 -18.79 3.31
N ASP A 142 8.11 -18.96 2.14
CA ASP A 142 9.34 -18.25 1.75
C ASP A 142 9.17 -16.74 1.81
N GLY A 143 8.06 -16.24 1.29
CA GLY A 143 7.77 -14.80 1.28
C GLY A 143 7.63 -14.21 2.69
N ILE A 144 6.98 -14.91 3.61
CA ILE A 144 6.76 -14.41 4.97
C ILE A 144 7.99 -14.58 5.87
N ILE A 145 8.82 -15.59 5.64
CA ILE A 145 10.12 -15.77 6.30
C ILE A 145 11.13 -14.73 5.82
N GLY A 146 10.98 -14.25 4.58
CA GLY A 146 11.87 -13.26 3.99
C GLY A 146 13.08 -13.87 3.29
N ASP A 147 12.96 -15.09 2.82
CA ASP A 147 14.01 -15.84 2.13
C ASP A 147 13.98 -15.59 0.60
N GLN A 148 14.20 -14.32 0.21
CA GLN A 148 14.19 -13.90 -1.19
C GLN A 148 15.50 -13.17 -1.54
N TYR A 149 16.59 -13.88 -1.39
CA TYR A 149 17.91 -13.38 -1.75
C TYR A 149 18.40 -14.06 -3.06
N PRO A 150 19.10 -13.36 -3.96
CA PRO A 150 19.52 -11.95 -3.85
C PRO A 150 18.49 -10.94 -4.35
N ASP A 151 17.55 -11.35 -5.19
CA ASP A 151 16.64 -10.46 -5.91
C ASP A 151 15.18 -10.84 -5.59
N PRO A 152 14.47 -10.05 -4.78
CA PRO A 152 13.06 -10.30 -4.51
C PRO A 152 12.24 -10.10 -5.80
N ASP A 153 11.22 -10.92 -5.97
CA ASP A 153 10.24 -10.77 -7.03
C ASP A 153 9.47 -9.45 -6.88
N ARG A 154 9.01 -8.89 -8.02
CA ARG A 154 8.16 -7.68 -8.03
C ARG A 154 6.86 -7.86 -7.24
N ILE A 155 6.35 -9.08 -7.18
CA ILE A 155 5.21 -9.55 -6.41
C ILE A 155 5.26 -11.08 -6.36
N LEU A 156 4.77 -11.69 -5.29
CA LEU A 156 4.64 -13.15 -5.22
C LEU A 156 3.75 -13.66 -6.36
N LYS A 157 4.22 -14.66 -7.09
CA LYS A 157 3.63 -15.16 -8.33
C LYS A 157 2.14 -15.51 -8.20
N TYR A 158 1.78 -16.25 -7.14
CA TYR A 158 0.39 -16.66 -6.95
C TYR A 158 -0.47 -15.58 -6.30
N THR A 159 0.14 -14.66 -5.54
CA THR A 159 -0.53 -13.46 -5.05
C THR A 159 -0.87 -12.51 -6.20
N GLU A 160 -0.03 -12.43 -7.23
CA GLU A 160 -0.30 -11.64 -8.44
C GLU A 160 -1.63 -12.04 -9.09
N LEU A 161 -1.92 -13.34 -9.19
CA LEU A 161 -3.19 -13.84 -9.76
C LEU A 161 -4.44 -13.38 -8.98
N ILE A 162 -4.33 -13.35 -7.65
CA ILE A 162 -5.44 -12.87 -6.79
C ILE A 162 -5.64 -11.37 -7.01
N VAL A 163 -4.56 -10.61 -7.00
CA VAL A 163 -4.59 -9.14 -7.15
C VAL A 163 -5.08 -8.76 -8.54
N GLU A 164 -4.64 -9.46 -9.58
CA GLU A 164 -5.13 -9.25 -10.95
C GLU A 164 -6.64 -9.43 -11.05
N LYS A 165 -7.17 -10.55 -10.54
CA LYS A 165 -8.61 -10.82 -10.53
C LYS A 165 -9.39 -9.78 -9.74
N TYR A 166 -8.85 -9.35 -8.60
CA TYR A 166 -9.44 -8.28 -7.78
C TYR A 166 -9.50 -6.96 -8.55
N LEU A 167 -8.41 -6.55 -9.20
CA LEU A 167 -8.37 -5.31 -9.98
C LEU A 167 -9.34 -5.36 -11.18
N ILE A 168 -9.41 -6.48 -11.88
CA ILE A 168 -10.37 -6.67 -12.99
C ILE A 168 -11.81 -6.54 -12.48
N GLN A 169 -12.11 -7.14 -11.33
CA GLN A 169 -13.45 -7.07 -10.75
C GLN A 169 -13.82 -5.66 -10.32
N GLU A 170 -12.93 -4.94 -9.63
CA GLU A 170 -13.24 -3.67 -8.99
C GLU A 170 -13.02 -2.46 -9.90
N MET A 171 -12.09 -2.54 -10.85
CA MET A 171 -11.71 -1.40 -11.69
C MET A 171 -12.09 -1.55 -13.16
N CYS A 172 -12.28 -2.77 -13.64
CA CYS A 172 -12.56 -3.05 -15.06
C CYS A 172 -13.97 -3.55 -15.31
N ASP A 173 -14.89 -3.35 -14.37
CA ASP A 173 -16.30 -3.80 -14.47
C ASP A 173 -16.45 -5.29 -14.87
N ARG A 174 -15.54 -6.13 -14.36
CA ARG A 174 -15.43 -7.57 -14.66
C ARG A 174 -15.10 -7.91 -16.12
N GLN A 175 -14.71 -6.91 -16.91
CA GLN A 175 -14.21 -7.13 -18.25
C GLN A 175 -12.73 -7.42 -18.21
N THR A 176 -12.31 -8.52 -18.81
CA THR A 176 -10.89 -8.82 -18.96
C THR A 176 -10.25 -7.76 -19.83
N SER A 177 -9.12 -7.19 -19.37
CA SER A 177 -8.31 -6.34 -20.24
C SER A 177 -7.82 -7.17 -21.44
N PRO A 178 -7.96 -6.68 -22.66
CA PRO A 178 -7.41 -7.37 -23.83
C PRO A 178 -5.88 -7.34 -23.86
N ASP A 179 -5.28 -6.44 -23.07
CA ASP A 179 -3.84 -6.25 -23.03
C ASP A 179 -3.24 -6.91 -21.79
N HIS A 180 -2.08 -7.51 -21.96
CA HIS A 180 -1.28 -8.01 -20.83
C HIS A 180 -0.68 -6.85 -20.06
N TYR A 181 -0.76 -6.88 -18.74
CA TYR A 181 -0.12 -5.92 -17.84
C TYR A 181 0.56 -6.65 -16.69
N ASP A 182 1.62 -6.05 -16.23
CA ASP A 182 2.40 -6.55 -15.10
C ASP A 182 2.01 -5.80 -13.82
N LEU A 183 1.97 -6.51 -12.70
CA LEU A 183 1.77 -5.94 -11.38
C LEU A 183 3.11 -5.77 -10.65
N PHE A 184 3.29 -4.64 -10.02
CA PHE A 184 4.45 -4.34 -9.19
C PHE A 184 3.97 -3.87 -7.82
N ALA A 185 4.25 -4.65 -6.77
CA ALA A 185 3.89 -4.30 -5.41
C ALA A 185 4.84 -3.23 -4.86
N THR A 186 4.30 -2.21 -4.19
CA THR A 186 5.06 -1.14 -3.56
C THR A 186 4.55 -0.87 -2.14
N GLU A 187 5.33 -0.11 -1.37
CA GLU A 187 5.00 0.27 0.01
C GLU A 187 3.91 1.36 0.09
N GLY A 188 3.06 1.42 -0.91
CA GLY A 188 1.93 2.34 -0.99
C GLY A 188 2.03 3.34 -2.14
N GLY A 189 0.95 4.12 -2.35
CA GLY A 189 0.82 5.01 -3.51
C GLY A 189 1.91 6.09 -3.61
N THR A 190 2.44 6.58 -2.50
CA THR A 190 3.55 7.55 -2.50
C THR A 190 4.83 6.92 -3.05
N ALA A 191 5.17 5.71 -2.60
CA ALA A 191 6.32 4.96 -3.10
C ALA A 191 6.16 4.62 -4.58
N ALA A 192 4.97 4.15 -4.99
CA ALA A 192 4.66 3.88 -6.39
C ALA A 192 4.91 5.10 -7.29
N MET A 193 4.51 6.29 -6.86
CA MET A 193 4.76 7.53 -7.61
C MET A 193 6.24 7.89 -7.66
N CYS A 194 6.98 7.72 -6.57
CA CYS A 194 8.43 7.93 -6.56
C CYS A 194 9.13 7.00 -7.55
N TYR A 195 8.81 5.71 -7.53
CA TYR A 195 9.41 4.73 -8.44
C TYR A 195 9.05 5.01 -9.90
N LEU A 196 7.78 5.36 -10.18
CA LEU A 196 7.32 5.71 -11.50
C LEU A 196 8.13 6.88 -12.08
N PHE A 197 8.21 8.01 -11.35
CA PHE A 197 8.93 9.20 -11.85
C PHE A 197 10.44 8.98 -11.95
N ASN A 198 11.03 8.22 -11.03
CA ASN A 198 12.43 7.84 -11.12
C ASN A 198 12.70 6.95 -12.33
N SER A 199 11.83 5.98 -12.60
CA SER A 199 11.93 5.10 -13.76
C SER A 199 11.77 5.86 -15.08
N LEU A 200 10.76 6.73 -15.19
CA LEU A 200 10.57 7.57 -16.36
C LEU A 200 11.80 8.44 -16.65
N LYS A 201 12.40 9.02 -15.61
CA LYS A 201 13.61 9.83 -15.73
C LYS A 201 14.83 8.98 -16.13
N ALA A 202 15.04 7.84 -15.49
CA ALA A 202 16.17 6.94 -15.78
C ALA A 202 16.11 6.42 -17.22
N ASN A 203 14.92 6.12 -17.71
CA ASN A 203 14.69 5.66 -19.09
C ASN A 203 14.54 6.80 -20.11
N LYS A 204 14.76 8.05 -19.72
CA LYS A 204 14.64 9.24 -20.59
C LYS A 204 13.26 9.41 -21.25
N LEU A 205 12.23 8.87 -20.62
CA LEU A 205 10.81 9.05 -21.01
C LEU A 205 10.24 10.35 -20.46
N LEU A 206 10.90 10.95 -19.49
CA LEU A 206 10.59 12.26 -18.93
C LEU A 206 11.88 13.07 -18.86
N LEU A 207 11.96 14.17 -19.62
CA LEU A 207 13.13 15.01 -19.76
C LEU A 207 12.89 16.39 -19.10
N GLN A 208 13.99 17.12 -18.85
CA GLN A 208 13.90 18.49 -18.35
C GLN A 208 13.22 19.39 -19.40
N GLY A 209 12.14 20.03 -19.02
CA GLY A 209 11.33 20.88 -19.90
C GLY A 209 10.03 20.24 -20.37
N ASP A 210 9.84 18.94 -20.15
CA ASP A 210 8.58 18.27 -20.43
C ASP A 210 7.47 18.80 -19.51
N ARG A 211 6.25 18.77 -20.01
CA ARG A 211 5.07 19.25 -19.30
C ARG A 211 4.28 18.08 -18.74
N ILE A 212 3.96 18.15 -17.44
CA ILE A 212 3.12 17.19 -16.75
C ILE A 212 1.80 17.87 -16.45
N ALA A 213 0.68 17.30 -16.92
CA ALA A 213 -0.65 17.76 -16.56
C ALA A 213 -1.11 17.06 -15.28
N LEU A 214 -1.52 17.84 -14.29
CA LEU A 214 -2.09 17.33 -13.04
C LEU A 214 -3.53 17.85 -12.90
N MET A 215 -4.47 16.95 -12.66
CA MET A 215 -5.84 17.32 -12.30
C MET A 215 -5.92 17.60 -10.80
N THR A 216 -6.44 18.74 -10.44
CA THR A 216 -6.64 19.17 -9.04
C THR A 216 -8.12 19.32 -8.71
N PRO A 217 -8.55 19.11 -7.46
CA PRO A 217 -7.75 18.74 -6.29
C PRO A 217 -7.23 17.30 -6.34
N ILE A 218 -6.01 17.07 -5.83
CA ILE A 218 -5.35 15.77 -5.86
C ILE A 218 -4.55 15.54 -4.58
N PHE A 219 -4.21 14.29 -4.29
CA PHE A 219 -3.33 13.90 -3.19
C PHE A 219 -1.96 14.57 -3.31
N THR A 220 -1.52 15.24 -2.25
CA THR A 220 -0.34 16.13 -2.22
C THR A 220 0.94 15.53 -2.82
N PRO A 221 1.30 14.24 -2.58
CA PRO A 221 2.48 13.63 -3.19
C PRO A 221 2.52 13.70 -4.72
N TYR A 222 1.38 13.69 -5.39
CA TYR A 222 1.33 13.83 -6.86
C TYR A 222 1.78 15.22 -7.34
N ILE A 223 1.75 16.23 -6.47
CA ILE A 223 2.23 17.58 -6.77
C ILE A 223 3.71 17.74 -6.42
N GLU A 224 4.19 17.03 -5.38
CA GLU A 224 5.53 17.20 -4.83
C GLU A 224 6.57 16.28 -5.45
N ILE A 225 6.19 15.05 -5.78
CA ILE A 225 7.11 14.03 -6.31
C ILE A 225 7.56 14.30 -7.74
N PRO A 226 6.70 14.75 -8.68
CA PRO A 226 7.18 15.08 -10.00
C PRO A 226 8.29 16.13 -9.93
N PRO A 227 9.38 15.99 -10.71
CA PRO A 227 10.50 16.92 -10.69
C PRO A 227 10.09 18.27 -11.33
N THR A 228 9.14 18.94 -10.69
CA THR A 228 8.68 20.26 -11.14
C THR A 228 9.63 21.34 -10.65
N LYS A 229 10.22 22.11 -11.56
CA LYS A 229 10.64 23.47 -11.18
C LYS A 229 9.35 24.23 -10.92
N ARG A 230 9.12 24.68 -9.69
CA ARG A 230 8.10 25.69 -9.40
C ARG A 230 8.44 26.90 -10.26
N ILE A 231 7.50 27.28 -11.14
CA ILE A 231 7.58 28.50 -11.96
C ILE A 231 7.30 29.68 -11.03
#